data_9cebad952c8bab33dc8bc0246fe6ccbc
#
_entry.id   9cebad952c8bab33dc8bc0246fe6ccbc
#
_cell.length_a   1.000
_cell.length_b   1.000
_cell.length_c   1.000
_cell.angle_alpha   90.00
_cell.angle_beta   90.00
_cell.angle_gamma   90.00
#
_symmetry.space_group_name_H-M   'P 1'
#
loop_
_entity.id
_entity.type
_entity.pdbx_description
1 polymer ?
#
loop_
_entity_poly.entity_id
_entity_poly.type
_entity_poly.pdbx_seq_one_letter_code
_entity_poly.pdbx_strand_id
1 'polypeptide(L)'
;DGAFHAAIVRATHNEFMVRLLPLIQRAVSTAVSSGPEGERLAADTLRDHALLMEFFARRDESGAEHAMSIHMRHSMDAMGLEAEP
;
A
#
# COMPACT_ATOMS: atom_id res chain seq x y z
N ASP A 1 0.07 1.84 9.70
CA ASP A 1 -0.03 1.60 8.28
C ASP A 1 -1.40 1.93 7.70
N GLY A 2 -2.46 1.47 8.34
CA GLY A 2 -3.80 1.84 7.91
C GLY A 2 -4.01 3.35 7.91
N ALA A 3 -3.44 4.06 8.87
CA ALA A 3 -3.55 5.51 8.95
C ALA A 3 -2.85 6.20 7.77
N PHE A 4 -1.73 5.64 7.30
CA PHE A 4 -1.01 6.18 6.15
C PHE A 4 -1.88 6.12 4.88
N HIS A 5 -2.43 4.95 4.60
CA HIS A 5 -3.28 4.77 3.43
C HIS A 5 -4.58 5.58 3.53
N ALA A 6 -5.17 5.64 4.72
CA ALA A 6 -6.36 6.43 4.95
C ALA A 6 -6.11 7.92 4.67
N ALA A 7 -4.95 8.43 5.07
CA ALA A 7 -4.59 9.81 4.81
C ALA A 7 -4.46 10.09 3.31
N ILE A 8 -3.82 9.16 2.57
CA ILE A 8 -3.69 9.29 1.12
C ILE A 8 -5.05 9.30 0.44
N VAL A 9 -5.92 8.37 0.83
CA VAL A 9 -7.26 8.27 0.24
C VAL A 9 -8.08 9.52 0.54
N ARG A 10 -8.01 10.04 1.77
CA ARG A 10 -8.71 11.29 2.11
C ARG A 10 -8.22 12.46 1.25
N ALA A 11 -6.93 12.48 0.95
CA ALA A 11 -6.35 13.54 0.12
C ALA A 11 -6.89 13.53 -1.32
N THR A 12 -7.46 12.42 -1.77
CA THR A 12 -8.06 12.33 -3.10
C THR A 12 -9.46 12.97 -3.17
N HIS A 13 -10.07 13.23 -2.01
CA HIS A 13 -11.44 13.74 -1.90
C HIS A 13 -12.50 12.81 -2.51
N ASN A 14 -12.18 11.51 -2.60
CA ASN A 14 -13.09 10.51 -3.12
C ASN A 14 -13.77 9.78 -1.96
N GLU A 15 -14.99 10.17 -1.62
CA GLU A 15 -15.73 9.60 -0.50
C GLU A 15 -16.01 8.11 -0.63
N PHE A 16 -16.20 7.65 -1.85
CA PHE A 16 -16.40 6.22 -2.09
C PHE A 16 -15.18 5.44 -1.61
N MET A 17 -13.98 5.88 -1.99
CA MET A 17 -12.74 5.23 -1.57
C MET A 17 -12.51 5.34 -0.07
N VAL A 18 -12.87 6.48 0.53
CA VAL A 18 -12.75 6.66 1.98
C VAL A 18 -13.58 5.63 2.73
N ARG A 19 -14.77 5.33 2.23
CA ARG A 19 -15.66 4.34 2.87
C ARG A 19 -15.24 2.91 2.58
N LEU A 20 -14.70 2.67 1.38
CA LEU A 20 -14.32 1.33 0.95
C LEU A 20 -13.02 0.85 1.60
N LEU A 21 -12.08 1.78 1.82
CA LEU A 21 -10.73 1.43 2.28
C LEU A 21 -10.70 0.57 3.56
N PRO A 22 -11.49 0.86 4.61
CA PRO A 22 -11.46 0.02 5.81
C PRO A 22 -11.83 -1.44 5.55
N LEU A 23 -12.73 -1.68 4.60
CA LEU A 23 -13.11 -3.04 4.22
C LEU A 23 -11.97 -3.75 3.50
N ILE A 24 -11.29 -3.03 2.59
CA ILE A 24 -10.13 -3.55 1.88
C ILE A 24 -9.01 -3.87 2.88
N GLN A 25 -8.73 -2.96 3.80
CA GLN A 25 -7.68 -3.15 4.80
C GLN A 25 -7.94 -4.36 5.68
N ARG A 26 -9.19 -4.58 6.05
CA ARG A 26 -9.58 -5.74 6.85
C ARG A 26 -9.36 -7.03 6.07
N ALA A 27 -9.74 -7.04 4.79
CA ALA A 27 -9.55 -8.20 3.94
C ALA A 27 -8.05 -8.51 3.76
N VAL A 28 -7.23 -7.49 3.56
CA VAL A 28 -5.79 -7.66 3.43
C VAL A 28 -5.19 -8.21 4.74
N SER A 29 -5.58 -7.67 5.88
CA SER A 29 -5.10 -8.14 7.17
C SER A 29 -5.43 -9.61 7.40
N THR A 30 -6.60 -10.04 6.92
CA THR A 30 -7.01 -11.43 7.04
C THR A 30 -6.21 -12.34 6.11
N ALA A 31 -5.89 -11.84 4.92
CA ALA A 31 -5.18 -12.63 3.91
C ALA A 31 -3.68 -12.77 4.17
N VAL A 32 -3.07 -11.77 4.81
CA VAL A 32 -1.64 -11.80 5.10
C VAL A 32 -1.40 -12.59 6.37
N SER A 33 -0.59 -13.64 6.27
CA SER A 33 -0.26 -14.47 7.42
C SER A 33 0.78 -13.79 8.32
N SER A 34 0.80 -14.19 9.59
CA SER A 34 1.89 -13.85 10.48
C SER A 34 3.07 -14.80 10.20
N GLY A 35 4.25 -14.44 10.63
CA GLY A 35 5.45 -15.24 10.43
C GLY A 35 6.40 -14.59 9.44
N PRO A 36 7.33 -15.38 8.84
CA PRO A 36 8.38 -14.80 7.99
C PRO A 36 7.86 -13.99 6.82
N GLU A 37 6.79 -14.44 6.20
CA GLU A 37 6.21 -13.72 5.06
C GLU A 37 5.57 -12.42 5.49
N GLY A 38 4.87 -12.44 6.63
CA GLY A 38 4.29 -11.22 7.20
C GLY A 38 5.37 -10.24 7.63
N GLU A 39 6.47 -10.74 8.19
CA GLU A 39 7.59 -9.89 8.58
C GLU A 39 8.26 -9.24 7.37
N ARG A 40 8.41 -9.99 6.28
CA ARG A 40 8.97 -9.45 5.04
C ARG A 40 8.08 -8.35 4.49
N LEU A 41 6.76 -8.58 4.48
CA LEU A 41 5.82 -7.57 4.01
C LEU A 41 5.91 -6.31 4.85
N ALA A 42 6.01 -6.45 6.17
CA ALA A 42 6.12 -5.29 7.05
C ALA A 42 7.38 -4.47 6.74
N ALA A 43 8.52 -5.13 6.51
CA ALA A 43 9.75 -4.45 6.16
C ALA A 43 9.65 -3.76 4.80
N ASP A 44 9.08 -4.44 3.81
CA ASP A 44 8.87 -3.86 2.48
C ASP A 44 7.93 -2.67 2.55
N THR A 45 6.86 -2.79 3.34
CA THR A 45 5.89 -1.71 3.52
C THR A 45 6.55 -0.46 4.07
N LEU A 46 7.40 -0.59 5.08
CA LEU A 46 8.09 0.57 5.65
C LEU A 46 8.99 1.25 4.62
N ARG A 47 9.72 0.47 3.84
CA ARG A 47 10.57 1.03 2.78
C ARG A 47 9.76 1.69 1.69
N ASP A 48 8.66 1.05 1.28
CA ASP A 48 7.78 1.58 0.23
C ASP A 48 7.17 2.90 0.66
N HIS A 49 6.70 2.99 1.91
CA HIS A 49 6.11 4.22 2.43
C HIS A 49 7.14 5.34 2.53
N ALA A 50 8.37 5.02 2.94
CA ALA A 50 9.44 6.01 3.01
C ALA A 50 9.74 6.57 1.63
N LEU A 51 9.79 5.71 0.62
CA LEU A 51 10.03 6.14 -0.75
C LEU A 51 8.91 7.02 -1.27
N LEU A 52 7.66 6.64 -1.00
CA LEU A 52 6.51 7.46 -1.38
C LEU A 52 6.58 8.84 -0.76
N MET A 53 6.92 8.92 0.51
CA MET A 53 7.05 10.22 1.19
C MET A 53 8.13 11.08 0.56
N GLU A 54 9.22 10.47 0.12
CA GLU A 54 10.28 11.17 -0.59
C GLU A 54 9.77 11.81 -1.88
N PHE A 55 9.03 11.04 -2.68
CA PHE A 55 8.47 11.56 -3.93
C PHE A 55 7.41 12.62 -3.68
N PHE A 56 6.59 12.47 -2.63
CA PHE A 56 5.61 13.49 -2.26
C PHE A 56 6.30 14.80 -1.90
N ALA A 57 7.40 14.73 -1.13
CA ALA A 57 8.14 15.92 -0.73
C ALA A 57 8.73 16.66 -1.93
N ARG A 58 9.12 15.92 -2.96
CA ARG A 58 9.66 16.50 -4.19
C ARG A 58 8.58 16.87 -5.20
N ARG A 59 7.33 16.57 -4.90
CA ARG A 59 6.20 16.74 -5.82
C ARG A 59 6.42 16.01 -7.14
N ASP A 60 7.02 14.83 -7.06
CA ASP A 60 7.33 13.99 -8.21
C ASP A 60 6.18 12.98 -8.40
N GLU A 61 5.21 13.34 -9.21
CA GLU A 61 4.03 12.50 -9.46
C GLU A 61 4.40 11.17 -10.11
N SER A 62 5.29 11.21 -11.07
CA SER A 62 5.71 10.02 -11.80
C SER A 62 6.43 9.04 -10.88
N GLY A 63 7.34 9.56 -10.04
CA GLY A 63 8.04 8.73 -9.07
C GLY A 63 7.09 8.11 -8.05
N ALA A 64 6.13 8.90 -7.56
CA ALA A 64 5.15 8.41 -6.60
C ALA A 64 4.28 7.31 -7.23
N GLU A 65 3.89 7.46 -8.46
CA GLU A 65 3.10 6.46 -9.18
C GLU A 65 3.86 5.15 -9.33
N HIS A 66 5.12 5.23 -9.72
CA HIS A 66 5.98 4.04 -9.83
C HIS A 66 6.17 3.36 -8.48
N ALA A 67 6.42 4.16 -7.44
CA ALA A 67 6.61 3.62 -6.09
C ALA A 67 5.36 2.94 -5.58
N MET A 68 4.18 3.51 -5.87
CA MET A 68 2.92 2.89 -5.49
C MET A 68 2.69 1.57 -6.23
N SER A 69 3.05 1.50 -7.52
CA SER A 69 2.93 0.27 -8.28
C SER A 69 3.79 -0.85 -7.69
N ILE A 70 5.01 -0.51 -7.28
CA ILE A 70 5.90 -1.48 -6.63
C ILE A 70 5.32 -1.93 -5.30
N HIS A 71 4.79 -0.99 -4.52
CA HIS A 71 4.17 -1.30 -3.23
C HIS A 71 2.99 -2.25 -3.39
N MET A 72 2.15 -2.01 -4.39
CA MET A 72 1.03 -2.89 -4.68
C MET A 72 1.50 -4.28 -5.07
N ARG A 73 2.59 -4.38 -5.82
CA ARG A 73 3.15 -5.67 -6.21
C ARG A 73 3.65 -6.45 -5.00
N HIS A 74 4.33 -5.77 -4.07
CA HIS A 74 4.78 -6.41 -2.83
C HIS A 74 3.59 -6.97 -2.05
N SER A 75 2.50 -6.22 -1.97
CA SER A 75 1.30 -6.65 -1.26
C SER A 75 0.66 -7.85 -1.93
N MET A 76 0.58 -7.84 -3.25
CA MET A 76 0.02 -8.97 -4.02
C MET A 76 0.85 -10.23 -3.85
N ASP A 77 2.17 -10.10 -3.91
CA ASP A 77 3.07 -11.24 -3.72
C ASP A 77 2.90 -11.85 -2.33
N ALA A 78 2.78 -11.00 -1.31
CA ALA A 78 2.62 -11.46 0.08
C ALA A 78 1.30 -12.20 0.28
N MET A 79 0.26 -11.84 -0.49
CA MET A 79 -1.04 -12.51 -0.41
C MET A 79 -1.14 -13.72 -1.35
N GLY A 80 -0.08 -14.03 -2.08
CA GLY A 80 -0.08 -15.13 -3.03
C GLY A 80 -0.86 -14.85 -4.31
N LEU A 81 -1.12 -13.58 -4.60
CA LEU A 81 -1.81 -13.20 -5.84
C LEU A 81 -0.78 -12.93 -6.93
N GLU A 82 -1.05 -13.45 -8.11
CA GLU A 82 -0.17 -13.21 -9.25
C GLU A 82 -0.71 -12.07 -10.09
N ALA A 83 0.22 -11.25 -10.60
CA ALA A 83 -0.16 -10.22 -11.54
C ALA A 83 -0.59 -10.88 -12.85
N GLU A 84 -1.59 -10.33 -13.48
CA GLU A 84 -2.03 -10.80 -14.79
C GLU A 84 -0.92 -10.59 -15.81
N PRO A 85 -0.65 -11.61 -16.65
CA PRO A 85 0.35 -11.46 -17.70
C PRO A 85 -0.05 -10.48 -18.78
#